data_8d35c673c8bb8407ea82af310e5df56c
#
_entry.id   8d35c673c8bb8407ea82af310e5df56c
#
_cell.length_a   1.000
_cell.length_b   1.000
_cell.length_c   1.000
_cell.angle_alpha   90.00
_cell.angle_beta   90.00
_cell.angle_gamma   90.00
#
_symmetry.space_group_name_H-M   'P 1'
#
loop_
_entity.id
_entity.type
_entity.pdbx_description
1 polymer ?
#
loop_
_entity_poly.entity_id
_entity_poly.type
_entity_poly.pdbx_seq_one_letter_code
_entity_poly.pdbx_strand_id
1 'polypeptide(L)'
;MDLSTDAEVSVRFDARLAGIFYLLNILTGASALVAHGTLASALLLISTVCYVGVTILFYHLFRPVDRTMSGLAALCSIIGCVITILDTLHLAAAPVSPLVFFGLYCLLIGYLILRSTFLPRFLGVLMALGGLGWLTFLSPSLSSKLSPWNMAPGILGEGTLTLWLLVAAVNARQWLEQSNISGVV
;
A
#
# COMPACT_ATOMS: atom_id res chain seq x y z
N MET A 1 -0.21 -2.77 -35.03
CA MET A 1 0.12 -2.88 -33.61
C MET A 1 -1.14 -2.43 -32.92
N ASP A 2 -1.75 -3.30 -32.11
CA ASP A 2 -3.12 -3.06 -31.63
C ASP A 2 -3.05 -2.22 -30.34
N LEU A 3 -3.59 -1.01 -30.33
CA LEU A 3 -3.57 -0.07 -29.20
C LEU A 3 -4.07 -0.70 -27.89
N SER A 4 -4.99 -1.68 -27.99
CA SER A 4 -5.50 -2.42 -26.84
C SER A 4 -4.46 -3.33 -26.22
N THR A 5 -3.61 -3.96 -27.01
CA THR A 5 -2.54 -4.85 -26.55
C THR A 5 -1.44 -4.06 -25.82
N ASP A 6 -1.07 -2.89 -26.35
CA ASP A 6 -0.07 -2.03 -25.72
C ASP A 6 -0.55 -1.49 -24.35
N ALA A 7 -1.83 -1.12 -24.25
CA ALA A 7 -2.45 -0.70 -22.99
C ALA A 7 -2.51 -1.84 -21.94
N GLU A 8 -2.85 -3.07 -22.35
CA GLU A 8 -2.84 -4.23 -21.46
C GLU A 8 -1.43 -4.52 -20.91
N VAL A 9 -0.40 -4.42 -21.75
CA VAL A 9 1.00 -4.63 -21.34
C VAL A 9 1.42 -3.56 -20.33
N SER A 10 1.07 -2.30 -20.58
CA SER A 10 1.38 -1.19 -19.66
C SER A 10 0.76 -1.40 -18.28
N VAL A 11 -0.52 -1.72 -18.20
CA VAL A 11 -1.23 -1.93 -16.91
C VAL A 11 -0.64 -3.09 -16.12
N ARG A 12 -0.29 -4.20 -16.79
CA ARG A 12 0.37 -5.34 -16.13
C ARG A 12 1.77 -4.99 -15.64
N PHE A 13 2.50 -4.17 -16.40
CA PHE A 13 3.81 -3.68 -16.00
C PHE A 13 3.71 -2.80 -14.76
N ASP A 14 2.79 -1.82 -14.74
CA ASP A 14 2.57 -0.94 -13.58
C ASP A 14 2.17 -1.72 -12.33
N ALA A 15 1.32 -2.74 -12.47
CA ALA A 15 0.95 -3.61 -11.36
C ALA A 15 2.14 -4.41 -10.81
N ARG A 16 2.99 -4.97 -11.67
CA ARG A 16 4.22 -5.66 -11.25
C ARG A 16 5.22 -4.71 -10.62
N LEU A 17 5.37 -3.52 -11.20
CA LEU A 17 6.24 -2.47 -10.65
C LEU A 17 5.79 -2.06 -9.25
N ALA A 18 4.48 -1.92 -9.02
CA ALA A 18 3.92 -1.71 -7.69
C ALA A 18 4.26 -2.86 -6.73
N GLY A 19 4.18 -4.11 -7.20
CA GLY A 19 4.60 -5.29 -6.43
C GLY A 19 6.09 -5.26 -6.06
N ILE A 20 6.96 -4.83 -6.98
CA ILE A 20 8.40 -4.70 -6.72
C ILE A 20 8.66 -3.62 -5.66
N PHE A 21 8.09 -2.43 -5.81
CA PHE A 21 8.24 -1.37 -4.81
C PHE A 21 7.69 -1.79 -3.44
N TYR A 22 6.57 -2.50 -3.42
CA TYR A 22 5.99 -2.98 -2.17
C TYR A 22 6.87 -4.05 -1.50
N LEU A 23 7.45 -4.97 -2.29
CA LEU A 23 8.41 -5.95 -1.77
C LEU A 23 9.64 -5.27 -1.19
N LEU A 24 10.21 -4.30 -1.91
CA LEU A 24 11.36 -3.52 -1.42
C LEU A 24 11.02 -2.77 -0.14
N ASN A 25 9.83 -2.16 -0.05
CA ASN A 25 9.34 -1.52 1.16
C ASN A 25 9.28 -2.50 2.33
N ILE A 26 8.68 -3.68 2.16
CA ILE A 26 8.57 -4.69 3.21
C ILE A 26 9.95 -5.17 3.66
N LEU A 27 10.84 -5.47 2.72
CA LEU A 27 12.19 -5.97 3.03
C LEU A 27 13.03 -4.91 3.76
N THR A 28 13.04 -3.67 3.26
CA THR A 28 13.82 -2.58 3.88
C THR A 28 13.23 -2.16 5.23
N GLY A 29 11.89 -2.09 5.34
CA GLY A 29 11.20 -1.81 6.59
C GLY A 29 11.44 -2.88 7.65
N ALA A 30 11.33 -4.16 7.29
CA ALA A 30 11.65 -5.28 8.20
C ALA A 30 13.13 -5.27 8.61
N SER A 31 14.04 -4.98 7.69
CA SER A 31 15.48 -4.86 7.99
C SER A 31 15.78 -3.70 8.94
N ALA A 32 15.04 -2.60 8.84
CA ALA A 32 15.17 -1.45 9.73
C ALA A 32 14.84 -1.79 11.19
N LEU A 33 13.95 -2.77 11.45
CA LEU A 33 13.59 -3.20 12.81
C LEU A 33 14.74 -3.88 13.56
N VAL A 34 15.67 -4.50 12.84
CA VAL A 34 16.83 -5.20 13.41
C VAL A 34 18.14 -4.42 13.27
N ALA A 35 18.15 -3.38 12.46
CA ALA A 35 19.29 -2.49 12.28
C ALA A 35 19.36 -1.43 13.40
N HIS A 36 20.52 -0.80 13.57
CA HIS A 36 20.73 0.23 14.58
C HIS A 36 21.40 1.47 13.98
N GLY A 37 21.17 2.63 14.63
CA GLY A 37 21.79 3.89 14.26
C GLY A 37 21.44 4.35 12.85
N THR A 38 22.42 4.92 12.15
CA THR A 38 22.24 5.50 10.80
C THR A 38 21.77 4.51 9.77
N LEU A 39 22.11 3.22 9.91
CA LEU A 39 21.66 2.16 9.00
C LEU A 39 20.14 1.95 9.10
N ALA A 40 19.59 1.91 10.33
CA ALA A 40 18.15 1.79 10.53
C ALA A 40 17.40 2.97 9.91
N SER A 41 17.89 4.20 10.13
CA SER A 41 17.29 5.40 9.53
C SER A 41 17.36 5.39 8.00
N ALA A 42 18.49 4.98 7.42
CA ALA A 42 18.63 4.88 5.97
C ALA A 42 17.66 3.85 5.36
N LEU A 43 17.55 2.66 5.97
CA LEU A 43 16.62 1.61 5.53
C LEU A 43 15.16 2.07 5.62
N LEU A 44 14.80 2.79 6.68
CA LEU A 44 13.44 3.31 6.85
C LEU A 44 13.11 4.40 5.82
N LEU A 45 14.07 5.27 5.49
CA LEU A 45 13.89 6.27 4.42
C LEU A 45 13.75 5.60 3.04
N ILE A 46 14.56 4.58 2.73
CA ILE A 46 14.44 3.81 1.48
C ILE A 46 13.06 3.14 1.42
N SER A 47 12.63 2.50 2.52
CA SER A 47 11.30 1.91 2.65
C SER A 47 10.21 2.93 2.33
N THR A 48 10.29 4.12 2.92
CA THR A 48 9.32 5.19 2.73
C THR A 48 9.28 5.68 1.28
N VAL A 49 10.44 5.83 0.62
CA VAL A 49 10.50 6.20 -0.81
C VAL A 49 9.84 5.12 -1.69
N CYS A 50 10.10 3.85 -1.41
CA CYS A 50 9.44 2.74 -2.10
C CYS A 50 7.91 2.78 -1.89
N TYR A 51 7.46 3.09 -0.67
CA TYR A 51 6.03 3.18 -0.36
C TYR A 51 5.34 4.35 -1.09
N VAL A 52 6.03 5.47 -1.28
CA VAL A 52 5.54 6.57 -2.15
C VAL A 52 5.36 6.07 -3.59
N GLY A 53 6.31 5.28 -4.11
CA GLY A 53 6.18 4.65 -5.42
C GLY A 53 4.94 3.74 -5.52
N VAL A 54 4.70 2.90 -4.50
CA VAL A 54 3.48 2.08 -4.39
C VAL A 54 2.24 2.97 -4.41
N THR A 55 2.24 4.06 -3.64
CA THR A 55 1.10 4.97 -3.52
C THR A 55 0.72 5.58 -4.86
N ILE A 56 1.70 6.03 -5.65
CA ILE A 56 1.49 6.62 -6.98
C ILE A 56 0.90 5.56 -7.93
N LEU A 57 1.51 4.38 -7.97
CA LEU A 57 1.07 3.29 -8.85
C LEU A 57 -0.33 2.79 -8.48
N PHE A 58 -0.63 2.67 -7.18
CA PHE A 58 -1.97 2.27 -6.71
C PHE A 58 -3.01 3.34 -6.98
N TYR A 59 -2.67 4.62 -6.86
CA TYR A 59 -3.58 5.69 -7.28
C TYR A 59 -3.98 5.53 -8.75
N HIS A 60 -3.02 5.32 -9.65
CA HIS A 60 -3.30 5.09 -11.07
C HIS A 60 -4.09 3.80 -11.31
N LEU A 61 -3.73 2.72 -10.61
CA LEU A 61 -4.37 1.42 -10.76
C LEU A 61 -5.84 1.42 -10.29
N PHE A 62 -6.16 2.12 -9.18
CA PHE A 62 -7.49 2.13 -8.59
C PHE A 62 -8.35 3.34 -8.95
N ARG A 63 -7.79 4.34 -9.64
CA ARG A 63 -8.53 5.51 -10.13
C ARG A 63 -9.77 5.14 -10.98
N PRO A 64 -9.77 4.09 -11.83
CA PRO A 64 -10.95 3.66 -12.56
C PRO A 64 -12.04 3.03 -11.68
N VAL A 65 -11.72 2.54 -10.49
CA VAL A 65 -12.69 1.97 -9.55
C VAL A 65 -13.48 3.07 -8.84
N ASP A 66 -12.74 3.99 -8.20
CA ASP A 66 -13.29 5.16 -7.52
C ASP A 66 -12.17 6.20 -7.33
N ARG A 67 -12.24 7.29 -8.10
CA ARG A 67 -11.23 8.34 -8.10
C ARG A 67 -11.10 9.03 -6.74
N THR A 68 -12.22 9.26 -6.05
CA THR A 68 -12.22 9.94 -4.75
C THR A 68 -11.58 9.07 -3.67
N MET A 69 -12.00 7.79 -3.58
CA MET A 69 -11.45 6.85 -2.60
C MET A 69 -9.98 6.55 -2.86
N SER A 70 -9.57 6.44 -4.14
CA SER A 70 -8.17 6.28 -4.52
C SER A 70 -7.33 7.51 -4.13
N GLY A 71 -7.86 8.71 -4.31
CA GLY A 71 -7.22 9.96 -3.87
C GLY A 71 -7.09 10.05 -2.34
N LEU A 72 -8.15 9.67 -1.61
CA LEU A 72 -8.10 9.62 -0.14
C LEU A 72 -7.08 8.60 0.36
N ALA A 73 -7.01 7.43 -0.27
CA ALA A 73 -6.00 6.42 0.06
C ALA A 73 -4.59 6.99 -0.15
N ALA A 74 -4.33 7.60 -1.31
CA ALA A 74 -3.04 8.24 -1.59
C ALA A 74 -2.70 9.33 -0.57
N LEU A 75 -3.66 10.16 -0.19
CA LEU A 75 -3.47 11.20 0.84
C LEU A 75 -3.09 10.60 2.18
N CYS A 76 -3.81 9.58 2.67
CA CYS A 76 -3.47 8.89 3.91
C CYS A 76 -2.05 8.32 3.87
N SER A 77 -1.68 7.65 2.78
CA SER A 77 -0.34 7.11 2.60
C SER A 77 0.74 8.19 2.66
N ILE A 78 0.57 9.30 1.92
CA ILE A 78 1.54 10.40 1.90
C ILE A 78 1.68 11.04 3.28
N ILE A 79 0.59 11.23 4.02
CA ILE A 79 0.66 11.74 5.41
C ILE A 79 1.49 10.78 6.27
N GLY A 80 1.26 9.48 6.20
CA GLY A 80 2.06 8.47 6.90
C GLY A 80 3.53 8.53 6.53
N CYS A 81 3.85 8.65 5.24
CA CYS A 81 5.22 8.79 4.74
C CYS A 81 5.90 10.06 5.27
N VAL A 82 5.21 11.21 5.23
CA VAL A 82 5.76 12.48 5.74
C VAL A 82 6.05 12.37 7.24
N ILE A 83 5.13 11.82 8.03
CA ILE A 83 5.33 11.61 9.46
C ILE A 83 6.54 10.71 9.70
N THR A 84 6.66 9.60 8.96
CA THR A 84 7.81 8.68 9.06
C THR A 84 9.13 9.38 8.77
N ILE A 85 9.19 10.23 7.73
CA ILE A 85 10.40 10.98 7.38
C ILE A 85 10.77 11.98 8.49
N LEU A 86 9.79 12.76 8.97
CA LEU A 86 10.03 13.77 10.02
C LEU A 86 10.52 13.13 11.32
N ASP A 87 9.94 12.00 11.71
CA ASP A 87 10.34 11.26 12.92
C ASP A 87 11.73 10.63 12.73
N THR A 88 12.00 10.00 11.60
CA THR A 88 13.28 9.37 11.29
C THR A 88 14.44 10.38 11.26
N LEU A 89 14.18 11.59 10.76
CA LEU A 89 15.17 12.68 10.72
C LEU A 89 15.20 13.52 12.01
N HIS A 90 14.40 13.17 13.02
CA HIS A 90 14.27 13.91 14.28
C HIS A 90 13.90 15.40 14.10
N LEU A 91 13.18 15.72 13.03
CA LEU A 91 12.74 17.09 12.71
C LEU A 91 11.48 17.50 13.46
N ALA A 92 10.61 16.54 13.76
CA ALA A 92 9.39 16.75 14.54
C ALA A 92 8.95 15.43 15.18
N ALA A 93 8.52 15.49 16.44
CA ALA A 93 7.83 14.36 17.08
C ALA A 93 6.36 14.37 16.69
N ALA A 94 5.89 13.31 16.05
CA ALA A 94 4.49 13.20 15.68
C ALA A 94 3.63 12.76 16.88
N PRO A 95 2.47 13.40 17.12
CA PRO A 95 1.59 13.03 18.21
C PRO A 95 0.86 11.69 17.95
N VAL A 96 0.85 11.23 16.70
CA VAL A 96 0.17 10.00 16.26
C VAL A 96 1.16 9.14 15.47
N SER A 97 1.11 7.84 15.69
CA SER A 97 1.95 6.88 14.95
C SER A 97 1.63 6.92 13.44
N PRO A 98 2.63 6.93 12.55
CA PRO A 98 2.41 6.87 11.09
C PRO A 98 1.64 5.60 10.68
N LEU A 99 1.74 4.52 11.46
CA LEU A 99 1.02 3.25 11.20
C LEU A 99 -0.51 3.42 11.19
N VAL A 100 -1.05 4.42 11.89
CA VAL A 100 -2.48 4.73 11.85
C VAL A 100 -2.91 5.17 10.44
N PHE A 101 -2.11 6.02 9.80
CA PHE A 101 -2.39 6.48 8.43
C PHE A 101 -2.22 5.36 7.41
N PHE A 102 -1.23 4.49 7.59
CA PHE A 102 -1.09 3.28 6.78
C PHE A 102 -2.25 2.30 7.01
N GLY A 103 -2.79 2.22 8.22
CA GLY A 103 -4.01 1.46 8.52
C GLY A 103 -5.23 1.97 7.75
N LEU A 104 -5.46 3.28 7.74
CA LEU A 104 -6.50 3.90 6.94
C LEU A 104 -6.30 3.66 5.44
N TYR A 105 -5.06 3.79 4.97
CA TYR A 105 -4.70 3.46 3.59
C TYR A 105 -5.05 2.01 3.25
N CYS A 106 -4.66 1.04 4.08
CA CYS A 106 -4.96 -0.38 3.85
C CYS A 106 -6.47 -0.66 3.82
N LEU A 107 -7.28 0.00 4.66
CA LEU A 107 -8.75 -0.10 4.62
C LEU A 107 -9.31 0.42 3.31
N LEU A 108 -8.84 1.59 2.85
CA LEU A 108 -9.29 2.19 1.59
C LEU A 108 -8.88 1.36 0.38
N ILE A 109 -7.64 0.84 0.35
CA ILE A 109 -7.19 -0.08 -0.70
C ILE A 109 -7.97 -1.39 -0.64
N GLY A 110 -8.24 -1.93 0.55
CA GLY A 110 -9.09 -3.10 0.73
C GLY A 110 -10.49 -2.90 0.12
N TYR A 111 -11.12 -1.76 0.41
CA TYR A 111 -12.39 -1.37 -0.19
C TYR A 111 -12.32 -1.27 -1.72
N LEU A 112 -11.29 -0.63 -2.26
CA LEU A 112 -11.10 -0.48 -3.70
C LEU A 112 -10.90 -1.84 -4.40
N ILE A 113 -10.13 -2.75 -3.79
CA ILE A 113 -9.97 -4.12 -4.30
C ILE A 113 -11.32 -4.85 -4.32
N LEU A 114 -12.13 -4.74 -3.25
CA LEU A 114 -13.46 -5.37 -3.18
C LEU A 114 -14.43 -4.85 -4.26
N ARG A 115 -14.26 -3.59 -4.68
CA ARG A 115 -15.04 -2.93 -5.74
C ARG A 115 -14.47 -3.14 -7.14
N SER A 116 -13.20 -3.55 -7.24
CA SER A 116 -12.54 -3.81 -8.52
C SER A 116 -12.99 -5.14 -9.13
N THR A 117 -12.94 -5.21 -10.47
CA THR A 117 -13.21 -6.44 -11.23
C THR A 117 -11.93 -7.19 -11.61
N PHE A 118 -10.77 -6.52 -11.50
CA PHE A 118 -9.47 -7.00 -12.01
C PHE A 118 -8.55 -7.62 -10.94
N LEU A 119 -8.95 -7.60 -9.66
CA LEU A 119 -8.26 -8.25 -8.55
C LEU A 119 -9.20 -9.18 -7.77
N PRO A 120 -8.69 -10.28 -7.22
CA PRO A 120 -9.50 -11.18 -6.39
C PRO A 120 -9.94 -10.51 -5.09
N ARG A 121 -11.21 -10.67 -4.74
CA ARG A 121 -11.82 -10.05 -3.56
C ARG A 121 -11.19 -10.45 -2.23
N PHE A 122 -10.61 -11.65 -2.12
CA PHE A 122 -9.97 -12.08 -0.88
C PHE A 122 -8.78 -11.19 -0.49
N LEU A 123 -8.05 -10.62 -1.49
CA LEU A 123 -6.98 -9.65 -1.24
C LEU A 123 -7.52 -8.38 -0.56
N GLY A 124 -8.71 -7.92 -0.96
CA GLY A 124 -9.38 -6.78 -0.34
C GLY A 124 -9.74 -7.05 1.13
N VAL A 125 -10.22 -8.26 1.42
CA VAL A 125 -10.52 -8.67 2.82
C VAL A 125 -9.23 -8.71 3.64
N LEU A 126 -8.16 -9.31 3.13
CA LEU A 126 -6.87 -9.36 3.84
C LEU A 126 -6.29 -7.97 4.08
N MET A 127 -6.36 -7.08 3.09
CA MET A 127 -5.93 -5.69 3.23
C MET A 127 -6.76 -4.93 4.29
N ALA A 128 -8.08 -5.14 4.33
CA ALA A 128 -8.93 -4.52 5.33
C ALA A 128 -8.60 -5.04 6.75
N LEU A 129 -8.40 -6.34 6.92
CA LEU A 129 -7.94 -6.92 8.19
C LEU A 129 -6.57 -6.37 8.60
N GLY A 130 -5.65 -6.22 7.64
CA GLY A 130 -4.36 -5.58 7.84
C GLY A 130 -4.49 -4.15 8.34
N GLY A 131 -5.37 -3.37 7.72
CA GLY A 131 -5.69 -2.00 8.14
C GLY A 131 -6.18 -1.93 9.59
N LEU A 132 -7.07 -2.85 10.00
CA LEU A 132 -7.53 -2.94 11.39
C LEU A 132 -6.37 -3.25 12.36
N GLY A 133 -5.43 -4.11 11.96
CA GLY A 133 -4.22 -4.39 12.74
C GLY A 133 -3.38 -3.13 12.95
N TRP A 134 -3.11 -2.36 11.91
CA TRP A 134 -2.37 -1.10 12.01
C TRP A 134 -3.11 -0.03 12.81
N LEU A 135 -4.44 0.02 12.76
CA LEU A 135 -5.23 0.98 13.56
C LEU A 135 -5.14 0.75 15.07
N THR A 136 -4.68 -0.41 15.54
CA THR A 136 -4.43 -0.64 16.97
C THR A 136 -3.38 0.33 17.54
N PHE A 137 -2.50 0.87 16.70
CA PHE A 137 -1.50 1.88 17.08
C PHE A 137 -2.08 3.26 17.37
N LEU A 138 -3.39 3.47 17.17
CA LEU A 138 -4.10 4.66 17.65
C LEU A 138 -4.12 4.73 19.18
N SER A 139 -4.14 3.56 19.85
CA SER A 139 -4.08 3.46 21.30
C SER A 139 -2.80 2.75 21.75
N PRO A 140 -1.82 3.45 22.38
CA PRO A 140 -0.57 2.84 22.85
C PRO A 140 -0.81 1.66 23.80
N SER A 141 -1.84 1.75 24.66
CA SER A 141 -2.20 0.67 25.57
C SER A 141 -2.75 -0.56 24.86
N LEU A 142 -3.47 -0.39 23.76
CA LEU A 142 -4.00 -1.50 22.97
C LEU A 142 -2.87 -2.15 22.15
N SER A 143 -2.05 -1.34 21.50
CA SER A 143 -0.94 -1.86 20.69
C SER A 143 0.06 -2.65 21.54
N SER A 144 0.39 -2.18 22.76
CA SER A 144 1.32 -2.89 23.66
C SER A 144 0.76 -4.24 24.15
N LYS A 145 -0.54 -4.32 24.40
CA LYS A 145 -1.20 -5.58 24.83
C LYS A 145 -1.30 -6.61 23.70
N LEU A 146 -1.46 -6.15 22.46
CA LEU A 146 -1.63 -7.03 21.29
C LEU A 146 -0.32 -7.32 20.57
N SER A 147 0.78 -6.61 20.90
CA SER A 147 2.09 -6.81 20.28
C SER A 147 2.65 -8.21 20.62
N PRO A 148 3.27 -8.91 19.66
CA PRO A 148 3.48 -8.51 18.25
C PRO A 148 2.32 -8.92 17.30
N TRP A 149 1.27 -9.56 17.80
CA TRP A 149 0.22 -10.18 17.00
C TRP A 149 -0.62 -9.18 16.19
N ASN A 150 -0.71 -7.94 16.64
CA ASN A 150 -1.42 -6.88 15.93
C ASN A 150 -0.80 -6.52 14.57
N MET A 151 0.48 -6.81 14.36
CA MET A 151 1.16 -6.60 13.08
C MET A 151 0.90 -7.73 12.07
N ALA A 152 0.57 -8.95 12.55
CA ALA A 152 0.42 -10.11 11.69
C ALA A 152 -0.63 -9.93 10.58
N PRO A 153 -1.84 -9.38 10.82
CA PRO A 153 -2.81 -9.14 9.76
C PRO A 153 -2.29 -8.17 8.70
N GLY A 154 -1.54 -7.13 9.10
CA GLY A 154 -0.92 -6.16 8.21
C GLY A 154 0.10 -6.83 7.29
N ILE A 155 1.05 -7.56 7.87
CA ILE A 155 2.09 -8.29 7.14
C ILE A 155 1.46 -9.31 6.17
N LEU A 156 0.44 -10.04 6.61
CA LEU A 156 -0.27 -11.02 5.76
C LEU A 156 -1.02 -10.34 4.61
N GLY A 157 -1.75 -9.26 4.87
CA GLY A 157 -2.51 -8.54 3.86
C GLY A 157 -1.60 -7.93 2.80
N GLU A 158 -0.64 -7.13 3.23
CA GLU A 158 0.31 -6.45 2.34
C GLU A 158 1.23 -7.45 1.62
N GLY A 159 1.74 -8.46 2.33
CA GLY A 159 2.58 -9.50 1.75
C GLY A 159 1.86 -10.33 0.70
N THR A 160 0.61 -10.74 0.96
CA THR A 160 -0.19 -11.51 0.00
C THR A 160 -0.51 -10.68 -1.24
N LEU A 161 -0.88 -9.41 -1.07
CA LEU A 161 -1.11 -8.49 -2.19
C LEU A 161 0.15 -8.30 -3.01
N THR A 162 1.30 -8.10 -2.35
CA THR A 162 2.61 -7.96 -3.00
C THR A 162 2.94 -9.18 -3.86
N LEU A 163 2.85 -10.39 -3.29
CA LEU A 163 3.10 -11.63 -4.02
C LEU A 163 2.14 -11.81 -5.19
N TRP A 164 0.87 -11.48 -5.01
CA TRP A 164 -0.11 -11.55 -6.09
C TRP A 164 0.25 -10.62 -7.25
N LEU A 165 0.61 -9.37 -6.97
CA LEU A 165 0.99 -8.39 -8.00
C LEU A 165 2.24 -8.82 -8.77
N LEU A 166 3.21 -9.43 -8.10
CA LEU A 166 4.44 -9.93 -8.74
C LEU A 166 4.18 -11.11 -9.66
N VAL A 167 3.38 -12.08 -9.21
CA VAL A 167 3.17 -13.35 -9.92
C VAL A 167 2.05 -13.23 -10.95
N ALA A 168 0.86 -12.84 -10.52
CA ALA A 168 -0.35 -12.81 -11.33
C ALA A 168 -0.62 -11.44 -11.95
N ALA A 169 -0.06 -10.36 -11.39
CA ALA A 169 -0.37 -8.98 -11.73
C ALA A 169 -1.89 -8.69 -11.60
N VAL A 170 -2.46 -7.96 -12.55
CA VAL A 170 -3.89 -7.67 -12.63
C VAL A 170 -4.47 -8.21 -13.92
N ASN A 171 -5.79 -8.44 -13.95
CA ASN A 171 -6.50 -8.72 -15.19
C ASN A 171 -6.66 -7.42 -16.00
N ALA A 172 -5.70 -7.17 -16.90
CA ALA A 172 -5.62 -5.91 -17.66
C ALA A 172 -6.86 -5.67 -18.52
N ARG A 173 -7.46 -6.72 -19.08
CA ARG A 173 -8.68 -6.59 -19.88
C ARG A 173 -9.84 -6.06 -19.03
N GLN A 174 -10.06 -6.62 -17.85
CA GLN A 174 -11.10 -6.16 -16.93
C GLN A 174 -10.82 -4.76 -16.42
N TRP A 175 -9.53 -4.40 -16.23
CA TRP A 175 -9.14 -3.04 -15.86
C TRP A 175 -9.50 -2.03 -16.94
N LEU A 176 -9.22 -2.34 -18.23
CA LEU A 176 -9.57 -1.49 -19.37
C LEU A 176 -11.10 -1.36 -19.53
N GLU A 177 -11.85 -2.45 -19.37
CA GLU A 177 -13.31 -2.41 -19.39
C GLU A 177 -13.85 -1.47 -18.28
N GLN A 178 -13.32 -1.57 -17.06
CA GLN A 178 -13.72 -0.72 -15.93
C GLN A 178 -13.32 0.74 -16.14
N SER A 179 -12.15 1.02 -16.73
CA SER A 179 -11.71 2.38 -17.00
C SER A 179 -12.51 3.08 -18.09
N ASN A 180 -12.94 2.36 -19.13
CA ASN A 180 -13.83 2.87 -20.17
C ASN A 180 -15.22 3.26 -19.63
N ILE A 181 -15.77 2.45 -18.72
CA ILE A 181 -17.06 2.74 -18.07
C ILE A 181 -16.94 4.00 -17.18
N SER A 182 -15.82 4.19 -16.52
CA SER A 182 -15.59 5.35 -15.62
C SER A 182 -15.18 6.64 -16.32
N GLY A 183 -14.97 6.62 -17.64
CA GLY A 183 -14.55 7.79 -18.42
C GLY A 183 -13.15 8.33 -18.04
N VAL A 184 -12.26 7.46 -17.59
CA VAL A 184 -10.91 7.83 -17.08
C VAL A 184 -9.83 7.72 -18.16
N VAL A 185 -10.15 7.12 -19.31
CA VAL A 185 -9.26 7.04 -20.49
C VAL A 185 -9.65 8.09 -21.52
#